data_028731b44f0d7bb1c2b0802c1a07564f
#
_entry.id   028731b44f0d7bb1c2b0802c1a07564f
#
_cell.length_a   1.000
_cell.length_b   1.000
_cell.length_c   1.000
_cell.angle_alpha   90.00
_cell.angle_beta   90.00
_cell.angle_gamma   90.00
#
_symmetry.space_group_name_H-M   'P 1'
#
loop_
_entity.id
_entity.type
_entity.pdbx_description
1 polymer ?
#
loop_
_entity_poly.entity_id
_entity_poly.type
_entity_poly.pdbx_seq_one_letter_code
_entity_poly.pdbx_strand_id
1 'polypeptide(L)'
;MKTSNRTSQVILCLVATATIALIAVTITKSRSFLKKSGTGKASEFAANPQIILWAWERPTDLRFLDTKKFAVAFLGKTIQLKSDDVVVRPRLQSLQVPEGTRVIAVARIETDRDDKPSLSALQREDAGRAITAMTSLPNVSEIQIDFDAMQSQREFYRQLIFDIRRRLPSNVRLSITALASWCMYDNWLSDLPIDEAVPMLFRMSADGKQIANRLDAGDDFNAQPCRHSYGIAMDEQHPKLFPDRKVFIFNPDAWTANAVREISESSK
;
A
#
# COMPACT_ATOMS: atom_id res chain seq x y z
N MET A 1 41.38 62.45 -32.83
CA MET A 1 41.08 61.06 -33.23
C MET A 1 40.18 60.44 -32.16
N LYS A 2 38.84 60.51 -32.33
CA LYS A 2 37.83 59.94 -31.46
C LYS A 2 36.76 59.33 -32.35
N THR A 3 36.93 58.03 -32.74
CA THR A 3 35.90 57.27 -33.43
C THR A 3 36.12 55.79 -33.11
N SER A 4 35.81 55.32 -31.90
CA SER A 4 35.82 53.94 -31.64
C SER A 4 34.99 53.54 -30.38
N ASN A 5 33.84 54.18 -30.11
CA ASN A 5 33.07 53.81 -28.93
C ASN A 5 31.56 53.57 -29.17
N ARG A 6 31.06 53.75 -30.40
CA ARG A 6 29.64 53.55 -30.68
C ARG A 6 29.29 52.15 -31.17
N THR A 7 30.21 51.45 -31.81
CA THR A 7 29.99 50.09 -32.30
C THR A 7 30.01 49.04 -31.21
N SER A 8 30.83 49.22 -30.15
CA SER A 8 30.86 48.27 -29.02
C SER A 8 29.62 48.34 -28.12
N GLN A 9 28.98 49.51 -28.01
CA GLN A 9 27.75 49.63 -27.19
C GLN A 9 26.52 49.01 -27.88
N VAL A 10 26.44 49.07 -29.20
CA VAL A 10 25.32 48.48 -29.96
C VAL A 10 25.40 46.93 -29.95
N ILE A 11 26.59 46.36 -30.01
CA ILE A 11 26.80 44.93 -29.94
C ILE A 11 26.49 44.40 -28.54
N LEU A 12 26.82 45.17 -27.49
CA LEU A 12 26.53 44.78 -26.10
C LEU A 12 25.02 44.78 -25.79
N CYS A 13 24.24 45.73 -26.34
CA CYS A 13 22.79 45.78 -26.18
C CYS A 13 22.07 44.67 -26.95
N LEU A 14 22.56 44.25 -28.13
CA LEU A 14 21.96 43.15 -28.90
C LEU A 14 22.20 41.78 -28.27
N VAL A 15 23.34 41.57 -27.62
CA VAL A 15 23.62 40.32 -26.90
C VAL A 15 22.80 40.22 -25.63
N ALA A 16 22.58 41.33 -24.91
CA ALA A 16 21.74 41.34 -23.69
C ALA A 16 20.26 41.08 -24.00
N THR A 17 19.72 41.56 -25.09
CA THR A 17 18.32 41.30 -25.49
C THR A 17 18.11 39.88 -25.96
N ALA A 18 19.07 39.22 -26.63
CA ALA A 18 19.00 37.85 -27.05
C ALA A 18 19.05 36.85 -25.87
N THR A 19 19.85 37.14 -24.85
CA THR A 19 19.94 36.34 -23.62
C THR A 19 18.67 36.40 -22.76
N ILE A 20 18.02 37.58 -22.67
CA ILE A 20 16.75 37.72 -21.94
C ILE A 20 15.61 36.98 -22.66
N ALA A 21 15.57 37.00 -23.99
CA ALA A 21 14.58 36.24 -24.77
C ALA A 21 14.75 34.69 -24.64
N LEU A 22 15.99 34.20 -24.55
CA LEU A 22 16.28 32.78 -24.35
C LEU A 22 15.87 32.28 -22.94
N ILE A 23 16.08 33.11 -21.92
CA ILE A 23 15.70 32.82 -20.55
C ILE A 23 14.17 32.81 -20.39
N ALA A 24 13.45 33.70 -21.05
CA ALA A 24 11.99 33.74 -21.04
C ALA A 24 11.37 32.52 -21.72
N VAL A 25 11.96 32.00 -22.81
CA VAL A 25 11.48 30.78 -23.49
C VAL A 25 11.74 29.50 -22.67
N THR A 26 12.84 29.44 -21.92
CA THR A 26 13.13 28.32 -21.04
C THR A 26 12.24 28.29 -19.80
N ILE A 27 11.87 29.44 -19.23
CA ILE A 27 10.96 29.53 -18.08
C ILE A 27 9.51 29.17 -18.48
N THR A 28 9.05 29.54 -19.68
CA THR A 28 7.71 29.18 -20.16
C THR A 28 7.60 27.70 -20.51
N LYS A 29 8.65 27.06 -21.04
CA LYS A 29 8.68 25.62 -21.26
C LYS A 29 8.73 24.80 -19.96
N SER A 30 9.40 25.31 -18.92
CA SER A 30 9.46 24.66 -17.61
C SER A 30 8.13 24.72 -16.86
N ARG A 31 7.33 25.79 -17.03
CA ARG A 31 6.00 25.90 -16.41
C ARG A 31 4.92 25.03 -17.05
N SER A 32 5.04 24.67 -18.32
CA SER A 32 4.11 23.75 -18.96
C SER A 32 4.39 22.28 -18.63
N PHE A 33 5.58 21.93 -18.15
CA PHE A 33 5.91 20.55 -17.74
C PHE A 33 5.43 20.22 -16.32
N LEU A 34 5.27 21.22 -15.44
CA LEU A 34 4.81 21.05 -14.06
C LEU A 34 3.28 21.01 -13.91
N LYS A 35 2.51 21.26 -14.99
CA LYS A 35 1.04 21.29 -14.94
C LYS A 35 0.36 20.01 -15.42
N LYS A 36 1.11 18.94 -15.73
CA LYS A 36 0.58 17.68 -16.26
C LYS A 36 0.77 16.45 -15.36
N SER A 37 1.13 16.66 -14.09
CA SER A 37 1.41 15.57 -13.15
C SER A 37 0.47 15.51 -11.94
N GLY A 38 -0.78 15.92 -12.05
CA GLY A 38 -1.69 15.98 -10.90
C GLY A 38 -3.09 15.38 -11.07
N THR A 39 -3.51 15.04 -12.29
CA THR A 39 -4.92 14.65 -12.52
C THR A 39 -5.14 13.18 -12.89
N GLY A 40 -4.09 12.37 -13.07
CA GLY A 40 -4.23 10.97 -13.45
C GLY A 40 -4.55 10.01 -12.29
N LYS A 41 -4.14 10.34 -11.06
CA LYS A 41 -4.29 9.41 -9.92
C LYS A 41 -5.64 9.48 -9.21
N ALA A 42 -6.30 10.62 -9.17
CA ALA A 42 -7.59 10.75 -8.47
C ALA A 42 -8.76 10.07 -9.22
N SER A 43 -8.69 9.99 -10.55
CA SER A 43 -9.73 9.35 -11.37
C SER A 43 -9.65 7.82 -11.37
N GLU A 44 -8.47 7.24 -11.15
CA GLU A 44 -8.26 5.80 -11.15
C GLU A 44 -8.73 5.15 -9.83
N PHE A 45 -8.71 5.90 -8.72
CA PHE A 45 -9.21 5.44 -7.43
C PHE A 45 -10.74 5.31 -7.38
N ALA A 46 -11.48 6.13 -8.13
CA ALA A 46 -12.95 6.09 -8.16
C ALA A 46 -13.52 4.86 -8.87
N ALA A 47 -12.73 4.12 -9.65
CA ALA A 47 -13.15 2.93 -10.40
C ALA A 47 -12.77 1.60 -9.69
N ASN A 48 -12.12 1.65 -8.53
CA ASN A 48 -11.69 0.45 -7.81
C ASN A 48 -12.73 0.00 -6.78
N PRO A 49 -12.94 -1.32 -6.61
CA PRO A 49 -13.77 -1.84 -5.53
C PRO A 49 -13.38 -1.24 -4.18
N GLN A 50 -14.37 -0.79 -3.44
CA GLN A 50 -14.15 -0.20 -2.10
C GLN A 50 -14.10 -1.27 -1.01
N ILE A 51 -14.63 -2.47 -1.27
CA ILE A 51 -14.67 -3.58 -0.32
C ILE A 51 -13.73 -4.68 -0.79
N ILE A 52 -12.81 -5.07 0.09
CA ILE A 52 -11.84 -6.12 -0.16
C ILE A 52 -12.05 -7.25 0.84
N LEU A 53 -12.27 -8.46 0.34
CA LEU A 53 -12.44 -9.64 1.20
C LEU A 53 -11.10 -10.33 1.39
N TRP A 54 -10.69 -10.54 2.64
CA TRP A 54 -9.52 -11.37 2.93
C TRP A 54 -9.90 -12.86 2.86
N ALA A 55 -9.26 -13.61 1.95
CA ALA A 55 -9.36 -15.05 1.80
C ALA A 55 -8.12 -15.73 2.40
N TRP A 56 -8.28 -16.25 3.62
CA TRP A 56 -7.17 -16.83 4.39
C TRP A 56 -6.94 -18.32 4.05
N GLU A 57 -6.45 -19.13 4.96
CA GLU A 57 -5.95 -20.50 4.75
C GLU A 57 -7.05 -21.55 4.55
N ARG A 58 -8.14 -21.26 3.82
CA ARG A 58 -9.25 -22.18 3.55
C ARG A 58 -9.51 -22.29 2.06
N PRO A 59 -10.04 -23.41 1.58
CA PRO A 59 -10.67 -23.44 0.27
C PRO A 59 -11.74 -22.36 0.19
N THR A 60 -11.70 -21.53 -0.83
CA THR A 60 -12.56 -20.34 -0.91
C THR A 60 -13.17 -20.27 -2.31
N ASP A 61 -14.52 -20.37 -2.37
CA ASP A 61 -15.28 -20.17 -3.60
C ASP A 61 -16.07 -18.86 -3.50
N LEU A 62 -15.63 -17.88 -4.29
CA LEU A 62 -16.19 -16.54 -4.36
C LEU A 62 -16.72 -16.23 -5.76
N ARG A 63 -17.05 -17.23 -6.58
CA ARG A 63 -17.55 -17.03 -7.97
C ARG A 63 -18.84 -16.24 -8.06
N PHE A 64 -19.53 -16.03 -6.93
CA PHE A 64 -20.74 -15.22 -6.83
C PHE A 64 -20.49 -13.71 -6.61
N LEU A 65 -19.25 -13.26 -6.52
CA LEU A 65 -18.93 -11.85 -6.26
C LEU A 65 -19.28 -10.92 -7.43
N ASP A 66 -19.79 -9.75 -7.10
CA ASP A 66 -19.84 -8.61 -8.01
C ASP A 66 -18.46 -7.93 -8.08
N THR A 67 -17.73 -8.13 -9.16
CA THR A 67 -16.34 -7.64 -9.35
C THR A 67 -16.25 -6.11 -9.41
N LYS A 68 -17.37 -5.41 -9.59
CA LYS A 68 -17.41 -3.94 -9.54
C LYS A 68 -17.40 -3.40 -8.12
N LYS A 69 -17.87 -4.20 -7.15
CA LYS A 69 -17.98 -3.82 -5.74
C LYS A 69 -16.87 -4.43 -4.89
N PHE A 70 -16.42 -5.62 -5.23
CA PHE A 70 -15.53 -6.41 -4.40
C PHE A 70 -14.22 -6.72 -5.09
N ALA A 71 -13.14 -6.66 -4.32
CA ALA A 71 -11.85 -7.25 -4.62
C ALA A 71 -11.53 -8.36 -3.61
N VAL A 72 -10.50 -9.15 -3.88
CA VAL A 72 -10.09 -10.25 -3.00
C VAL A 72 -8.61 -10.13 -2.68
N ALA A 73 -8.28 -10.06 -1.39
CA ALA A 73 -6.93 -10.18 -0.88
C ALA A 73 -6.76 -11.60 -0.33
N PHE A 74 -5.85 -12.39 -0.89
CA PHE A 74 -5.69 -13.79 -0.49
C PHE A 74 -4.30 -14.06 0.05
N LEU A 75 -4.22 -14.86 1.10
CA LEU A 75 -2.93 -15.34 1.59
C LEU A 75 -2.27 -16.20 0.51
N GLY A 76 -1.27 -15.61 -0.18
CA GLY A 76 -0.54 -16.29 -1.24
C GLY A 76 0.64 -17.12 -0.71
N LYS A 77 1.34 -16.58 0.30
CA LYS A 77 2.48 -17.25 0.95
C LYS A 77 2.57 -16.88 2.42
N THR A 78 2.98 -17.83 3.24
CA THR A 78 3.53 -17.58 4.57
C THR A 78 5.05 -17.70 4.50
N ILE A 79 5.76 -16.71 5.03
CA ILE A 79 7.21 -16.61 5.05
C ILE A 79 7.65 -16.63 6.51
N GLN A 80 8.17 -17.75 6.95
CA GLN A 80 8.69 -17.89 8.30
C GLN A 80 10.18 -17.58 8.32
N LEU A 81 10.54 -16.59 9.15
CA LEU A 81 11.92 -16.23 9.44
C LEU A 81 12.37 -17.00 10.68
N LYS A 82 13.40 -17.83 10.54
CA LYS A 82 13.88 -18.73 11.59
C LYS A 82 15.39 -18.86 11.53
N SER A 83 16.09 -18.59 12.63
CA SER A 83 17.56 -18.56 12.64
C SER A 83 18.09 -17.73 11.47
N ASP A 84 18.87 -18.32 10.56
CA ASP A 84 19.34 -17.69 9.32
C ASP A 84 18.47 -18.01 8.10
N ASP A 85 17.47 -18.89 8.25
CA ASP A 85 16.68 -19.43 7.17
C ASP A 85 15.39 -18.62 6.88
N VAL A 86 14.92 -18.75 5.65
CA VAL A 86 13.60 -18.31 5.18
C VAL A 86 12.80 -19.50 4.70
N VAL A 87 11.80 -19.92 5.48
CA VAL A 87 10.91 -21.03 5.10
C VAL A 87 9.68 -20.47 4.42
N VAL A 88 9.50 -20.78 3.14
CA VAL A 88 8.37 -20.29 2.33
C VAL A 88 7.31 -21.39 2.19
N ARG A 89 6.11 -21.11 2.67
CA ARG A 89 4.93 -21.99 2.52
C ARG A 89 3.92 -21.33 1.56
N PRO A 90 3.75 -21.84 0.34
CA PRO A 90 2.73 -21.34 -0.57
C PRO A 90 1.34 -21.78 -0.11
N ARG A 91 0.31 -21.01 -0.47
CA ARG A 91 -1.08 -21.42 -0.33
C ARG A 91 -1.34 -22.68 -1.16
N LEU A 92 -1.89 -23.70 -0.54
CA LEU A 92 -2.29 -24.96 -1.19
C LEU A 92 -3.81 -25.04 -1.43
N GLN A 93 -4.59 -24.23 -0.73
CA GLN A 93 -6.06 -24.23 -0.81
C GLN A 93 -6.52 -23.47 -2.06
N SER A 94 -7.54 -24.02 -2.71
CA SER A 94 -8.13 -23.40 -3.89
C SER A 94 -8.75 -22.02 -3.58
N LEU A 95 -8.57 -21.08 -4.50
CA LEU A 95 -9.30 -19.82 -4.54
C LEU A 95 -10.01 -19.72 -5.90
N GLN A 96 -11.32 -19.60 -5.88
CA GLN A 96 -12.13 -19.41 -7.07
C GLN A 96 -12.81 -18.04 -7.02
N VAL A 97 -12.55 -17.22 -8.02
CA VAL A 97 -13.12 -15.88 -8.15
C VAL A 97 -13.66 -15.68 -9.57
N PRO A 98 -14.63 -14.78 -9.80
CA PRO A 98 -15.07 -14.45 -11.16
C PRO A 98 -13.91 -13.89 -12.01
N GLU A 99 -14.03 -14.03 -13.31
CA GLU A 99 -13.13 -13.35 -14.24
C GLU A 99 -13.21 -11.83 -14.05
N GLY A 100 -12.06 -11.14 -14.16
CA GLY A 100 -11.97 -9.70 -13.95
C GLY A 100 -11.95 -9.26 -12.49
N THR A 101 -11.97 -10.19 -11.52
CA THR A 101 -11.79 -9.84 -10.11
C THR A 101 -10.39 -9.25 -9.90
N ARG A 102 -10.33 -8.06 -9.27
CA ARG A 102 -9.08 -7.51 -8.78
C ARG A 102 -8.55 -8.37 -7.62
N VAL A 103 -7.32 -8.81 -7.73
CA VAL A 103 -6.71 -9.72 -6.76
C VAL A 103 -5.47 -9.10 -6.15
N ILE A 104 -5.36 -9.18 -4.82
CA ILE A 104 -4.23 -8.75 -4.01
C ILE A 104 -3.58 -9.99 -3.41
N ALA A 105 -2.30 -10.21 -3.67
CA ALA A 105 -1.58 -11.34 -3.09
C ALA A 105 -0.93 -10.93 -1.76
N VAL A 106 -1.33 -11.59 -0.68
CA VAL A 106 -0.81 -11.32 0.68
C VAL A 106 0.35 -12.24 0.99
N ALA A 107 1.47 -11.66 1.42
CA ALA A 107 2.60 -12.37 2.03
C ALA A 107 2.55 -12.15 3.54
N ARG A 108 2.26 -13.21 4.29
CA ARG A 108 2.36 -13.17 5.74
C ARG A 108 3.77 -13.50 6.17
N ILE A 109 4.37 -12.63 6.99
CA ILE A 109 5.68 -12.86 7.60
C ILE A 109 5.48 -13.24 9.05
N GLU A 110 6.08 -14.35 9.43
CA GLU A 110 6.09 -14.87 10.80
C GLU A 110 7.55 -15.01 11.27
N THR A 111 7.79 -14.75 12.53
CA THR A 111 9.08 -14.99 13.17
C THR A 111 8.95 -16.12 14.16
N ASP A 112 9.92 -17.02 14.15
CA ASP A 112 9.98 -18.10 15.12
C ASP A 112 10.34 -17.55 16.51
N ARG A 113 9.68 -18.04 17.57
CA ARG A 113 9.93 -17.57 18.94
C ARG A 113 11.09 -18.30 19.60
N ASP A 114 11.24 -19.57 19.27
CA ASP A 114 12.28 -20.43 19.86
C ASP A 114 13.58 -20.30 19.08
N ASP A 115 13.50 -20.28 17.74
CA ASP A 115 14.64 -20.07 16.84
C ASP A 115 14.58 -18.65 16.24
N LYS A 116 14.91 -17.65 17.05
CA LYS A 116 14.83 -16.23 16.67
C LYS A 116 15.57 -15.96 15.36
N PRO A 117 14.94 -15.20 14.42
CA PRO A 117 15.57 -14.86 13.16
C PRO A 117 16.78 -13.95 13.36
N SER A 118 17.80 -14.13 12.52
CA SER A 118 18.99 -13.28 12.50
C SER A 118 18.72 -11.88 11.95
N LEU A 119 17.63 -11.73 11.19
CA LEU A 119 17.24 -10.50 10.49
C LEU A 119 18.37 -9.97 9.58
N SER A 120 19.15 -10.88 9.00
CA SER A 120 20.31 -10.60 8.17
C SER A 120 19.91 -10.03 6.79
N ALA A 121 20.89 -9.44 6.09
CA ALA A 121 20.69 -8.98 4.72
C ALA A 121 20.33 -10.12 3.75
N LEU A 122 20.91 -11.32 3.96
CA LEU A 122 20.60 -12.51 3.16
C LEU A 122 19.15 -12.96 3.39
N GLN A 123 18.74 -13.07 4.65
CA GLN A 123 17.38 -13.42 5.02
C GLN A 123 16.35 -12.43 4.44
N ARG A 124 16.68 -11.13 4.45
CA ARG A 124 15.86 -10.08 3.84
C ARG A 124 15.76 -10.24 2.31
N GLU A 125 16.88 -10.58 1.66
CA GLU A 125 16.92 -10.79 0.22
C GLU A 125 16.07 -11.99 -0.19
N ASP A 126 16.15 -13.10 0.52
CA ASP A 126 15.38 -14.32 0.25
C ASP A 126 13.89 -14.12 0.47
N ALA A 127 13.51 -13.46 1.56
CA ALA A 127 12.11 -13.07 1.80
C ALA A 127 11.61 -12.14 0.69
N GLY A 128 12.37 -11.14 0.31
CA GLY A 128 12.01 -10.20 -0.76
C GLY A 128 11.82 -10.89 -2.11
N ARG A 129 12.67 -11.86 -2.46
CA ARG A 129 12.50 -12.68 -3.69
C ARG A 129 11.24 -13.52 -3.64
N ALA A 130 10.97 -14.17 -2.51
CA ALA A 130 9.78 -15.00 -2.33
C ALA A 130 8.48 -14.17 -2.46
N ILE A 131 8.47 -12.94 -1.92
CA ILE A 131 7.34 -12.02 -1.97
C ILE A 131 7.13 -11.52 -3.41
N THR A 132 8.17 -11.00 -4.05
CA THR A 132 8.05 -10.42 -5.39
C THR A 132 7.70 -11.45 -6.45
N ALA A 133 8.05 -12.71 -6.26
CA ALA A 133 7.64 -13.80 -7.15
C ALA A 133 6.11 -13.99 -7.22
N MET A 134 5.32 -13.46 -6.26
CA MET A 134 3.86 -13.55 -6.33
C MET A 134 3.24 -12.66 -7.43
N THR A 135 4.00 -11.73 -8.00
CA THR A 135 3.53 -10.92 -9.13
C THR A 135 3.28 -11.75 -10.39
N SER A 136 3.83 -12.96 -10.47
CA SER A 136 3.59 -13.90 -11.58
C SER A 136 2.25 -14.65 -11.46
N LEU A 137 1.55 -14.53 -10.34
CA LEU A 137 0.24 -15.16 -10.17
C LEU A 137 -0.81 -14.43 -11.04
N PRO A 138 -1.81 -15.16 -11.58
CA PRO A 138 -2.83 -14.56 -12.42
C PRO A 138 -3.58 -13.42 -11.74
N ASN A 139 -3.81 -12.32 -12.46
CA ASN A 139 -4.63 -11.17 -12.05
C ASN A 139 -4.15 -10.43 -10.80
N VAL A 140 -2.93 -10.67 -10.32
CA VAL A 140 -2.35 -9.95 -9.19
C VAL A 140 -1.98 -8.53 -9.61
N SER A 141 -2.65 -7.55 -9.02
CA SER A 141 -2.42 -6.12 -9.25
C SER A 141 -1.73 -5.43 -8.07
N GLU A 142 -1.64 -6.12 -6.94
CA GLU A 142 -1.09 -5.58 -5.70
C GLU A 142 -0.48 -6.70 -4.85
N ILE A 143 0.65 -6.38 -4.21
CA ILE A 143 1.25 -7.20 -3.15
C ILE A 143 0.94 -6.51 -1.81
N GLN A 144 0.41 -7.27 -0.87
CA GLN A 144 0.22 -6.82 0.51
C GLN A 144 1.13 -7.62 1.45
N ILE A 145 1.83 -6.95 2.35
CA ILE A 145 2.66 -7.61 3.37
C ILE A 145 1.92 -7.56 4.70
N ASP A 146 1.74 -8.70 5.31
CA ASP A 146 1.18 -8.87 6.65
C ASP A 146 2.30 -9.28 7.60
N PHE A 147 2.78 -8.33 8.41
CA PHE A 147 3.85 -8.57 9.37
C PHE A 147 3.66 -7.73 10.63
N ASP A 148 3.28 -8.38 11.71
CA ASP A 148 3.17 -7.79 13.04
C ASP A 148 4.57 -7.63 13.67
N ALA A 149 5.40 -6.79 13.05
CA ALA A 149 6.79 -6.60 13.43
C ALA A 149 6.92 -6.00 14.84
N MET A 150 7.69 -6.66 15.68
CA MET A 150 8.12 -6.07 16.95
C MET A 150 9.01 -4.84 16.70
N GLN A 151 9.16 -3.97 17.70
CA GLN A 151 10.01 -2.78 17.58
C GLN A 151 11.44 -3.10 17.13
N SER A 152 12.02 -4.18 17.65
CA SER A 152 13.36 -4.66 17.26
C SER A 152 13.47 -5.16 15.80
N GLN A 153 12.32 -5.44 15.16
CA GLN A 153 12.25 -5.96 13.78
C GLN A 153 11.93 -4.86 12.76
N ARG A 154 11.57 -3.65 13.21
CA ARG A 154 11.11 -2.56 12.33
C ARG A 154 12.16 -2.13 11.31
N GLU A 155 13.43 -2.11 11.67
CA GLU A 155 14.50 -1.75 10.73
C GLU A 155 14.65 -2.80 9.61
N PHE A 156 14.62 -4.07 9.97
CA PHE A 156 14.60 -5.16 8.98
C PHE A 156 13.38 -5.03 8.05
N TYR A 157 12.19 -4.78 8.62
CA TYR A 157 10.95 -4.63 7.88
C TYR A 157 11.01 -3.42 6.94
N ARG A 158 11.51 -2.29 7.43
CA ARG A 158 11.72 -1.08 6.64
C ARG A 158 12.59 -1.38 5.40
N GLN A 159 13.75 -1.96 5.61
CA GLN A 159 14.66 -2.32 4.53
C GLN A 159 14.05 -3.34 3.56
N LEU A 160 13.29 -4.31 4.05
CA LEU A 160 12.57 -5.28 3.23
C LEU A 160 11.55 -4.60 2.31
N ILE A 161 10.77 -3.64 2.81
CA ILE A 161 9.80 -2.88 2.01
C ILE A 161 10.52 -2.09 0.90
N PHE A 162 11.65 -1.43 1.19
CA PHE A 162 12.45 -0.75 0.17
C PHE A 162 12.98 -1.72 -0.90
N ASP A 163 13.46 -2.89 -0.49
CA ASP A 163 13.96 -3.91 -1.40
C ASP A 163 12.85 -4.46 -2.30
N ILE A 164 11.67 -4.72 -1.74
CA ILE A 164 10.49 -5.17 -2.48
C ILE A 164 10.06 -4.08 -3.48
N ARG A 165 9.93 -2.83 -3.06
CA ARG A 165 9.50 -1.74 -3.95
C ARG A 165 10.43 -1.58 -5.16
N ARG A 166 11.75 -1.73 -4.98
CA ARG A 166 12.71 -1.67 -6.09
C ARG A 166 12.57 -2.81 -7.08
N ARG A 167 12.07 -3.97 -6.65
CA ARG A 167 11.90 -5.17 -7.49
C ARG A 167 10.54 -5.25 -8.14
N LEU A 168 9.53 -4.59 -7.57
CA LEU A 168 8.17 -4.63 -8.11
C LEU A 168 8.07 -3.81 -9.40
N PRO A 169 7.34 -4.31 -10.40
CA PRO A 169 6.93 -3.51 -11.56
C PRO A 169 6.18 -2.25 -11.13
N SER A 170 6.33 -1.15 -11.86
CA SER A 170 5.72 0.15 -11.51
C SER A 170 4.18 0.13 -11.51
N ASN A 171 3.57 -0.80 -12.21
CA ASN A 171 2.12 -1.00 -12.25
C ASN A 171 1.58 -1.90 -11.13
N VAL A 172 2.45 -2.52 -10.32
CA VAL A 172 2.04 -3.34 -9.17
C VAL A 172 2.10 -2.49 -7.89
N ARG A 173 0.97 -2.40 -7.20
CA ARG A 173 0.89 -1.68 -5.92
C ARG A 173 1.53 -2.49 -4.79
N LEU A 174 1.97 -1.78 -3.76
CA LEU A 174 2.52 -2.35 -2.55
C LEU A 174 1.78 -1.78 -1.33
N SER A 175 1.08 -2.62 -0.61
CA SER A 175 0.44 -2.26 0.66
C SER A 175 0.98 -3.10 1.82
N ILE A 176 0.68 -2.68 3.02
CA ILE A 176 0.95 -3.44 4.24
C ILE A 176 -0.29 -3.47 5.13
N THR A 177 -0.46 -4.52 5.93
CA THR A 177 -1.29 -4.43 7.14
C THR A 177 -0.52 -3.66 8.20
N ALA A 178 -1.21 -2.93 9.05
CA ALA A 178 -0.58 -2.16 10.11
C ALA A 178 -1.37 -2.30 11.42
N LEU A 179 -0.68 -2.40 12.54
CA LEU A 179 -1.34 -2.25 13.83
C LEU A 179 -1.94 -0.85 13.90
N ALA A 180 -3.17 -0.74 14.39
CA ALA A 180 -3.85 0.55 14.53
C ALA A 180 -3.05 1.55 15.39
N SER A 181 -2.28 1.06 16.38
CA SER A 181 -1.37 1.86 17.18
C SER A 181 -0.22 2.47 16.37
N TRP A 182 0.31 1.79 15.36
CA TRP A 182 1.31 2.36 14.46
C TRP A 182 0.75 3.53 13.68
N CYS A 183 -0.50 3.40 13.23
CA CYS A 183 -1.19 4.44 12.46
C CYS A 183 -1.54 5.65 13.31
N MET A 184 -1.88 5.43 14.59
CA MET A 184 -2.36 6.47 15.50
C MET A 184 -1.25 7.20 16.24
N TYR A 185 -0.18 6.50 16.66
CA TYR A 185 0.81 7.03 17.59
C TYR A 185 2.23 7.08 17.03
N ASP A 186 2.55 6.26 16.03
CA ASP A 186 3.88 6.18 15.45
C ASP A 186 3.97 6.97 14.14
N ASN A 187 5.20 7.28 13.73
CA ASN A 187 5.48 7.96 12.45
C ASN A 187 6.39 7.14 11.51
N TRP A 188 6.82 5.94 11.93
CA TRP A 188 7.78 5.14 11.16
C TRP A 188 7.25 4.66 9.81
N LEU A 189 5.93 4.68 9.61
CA LEU A 189 5.28 4.32 8.34
C LEU A 189 5.37 5.42 7.28
N SER A 190 5.61 6.69 7.69
CA SER A 190 5.45 7.85 6.81
C SER A 190 6.44 7.89 5.65
N ASP A 191 7.64 7.32 5.84
CA ASP A 191 8.71 7.33 4.84
C ASP A 191 8.81 6.00 4.07
N LEU A 192 7.89 5.07 4.29
CA LEU A 192 7.90 3.80 3.57
C LEU A 192 7.41 3.98 2.13
N PRO A 193 8.06 3.35 1.13
CA PRO A 193 7.65 3.43 -0.27
C PRO A 193 6.47 2.50 -0.58
N ILE A 194 5.38 2.65 0.19
CA ILE A 194 4.13 1.92 0.07
C ILE A 194 3.04 2.80 -0.50
N ASP A 195 2.06 2.18 -1.15
CA ASP A 195 0.89 2.90 -1.68
C ASP A 195 -0.18 3.10 -0.61
N GLU A 196 -0.25 2.19 0.39
CA GLU A 196 -1.13 2.33 1.56
C GLU A 196 -0.70 1.39 2.70
N ALA A 197 -1.08 1.74 3.92
CA ALA A 197 -1.09 0.86 5.07
C ALA A 197 -2.53 0.67 5.54
N VAL A 198 -2.93 -0.58 5.77
CA VAL A 198 -4.29 -0.95 6.19
C VAL A 198 -4.30 -1.10 7.72
N PRO A 199 -4.81 -0.12 8.47
CA PRO A 199 -4.90 -0.22 9.92
C PRO A 199 -5.89 -1.31 10.32
N MET A 200 -5.44 -2.31 11.07
CA MET A 200 -6.29 -3.38 11.58
C MET A 200 -7.05 -2.89 12.81
N LEU A 201 -8.38 -2.74 12.69
CA LEU A 201 -9.30 -2.29 13.74
C LEU A 201 -10.00 -3.47 14.43
N PHE A 202 -9.40 -4.62 14.39
CA PHE A 202 -9.86 -5.84 15.05
C PHE A 202 -8.70 -6.51 15.78
N ARG A 203 -9.01 -7.30 16.81
CA ARG A 203 -8.00 -7.98 17.64
C ARG A 203 -6.92 -7.02 18.16
N MET A 204 -7.34 -5.78 18.39
CA MET A 204 -6.47 -4.76 18.92
C MET A 204 -6.08 -5.11 20.36
N SER A 205 -4.83 -4.80 20.72
CA SER A 205 -4.31 -5.00 22.08
C SER A 205 -4.84 -3.95 23.08
N ALA A 206 -4.11 -3.73 24.16
CA ALA A 206 -4.51 -2.83 25.26
C ALA A 206 -4.94 -1.42 24.82
N ASP A 207 -4.35 -0.88 23.76
CA ASP A 207 -4.65 0.47 23.24
C ASP A 207 -5.94 0.53 22.39
N GLY A 208 -6.55 -0.61 22.08
CA GLY A 208 -7.67 -0.72 21.14
C GLY A 208 -8.86 0.15 21.53
N LYS A 209 -9.26 0.14 22.82
CA LYS A 209 -10.36 0.96 23.30
C LYS A 209 -10.08 2.46 23.16
N GLN A 210 -8.85 2.90 23.42
CA GLN A 210 -8.47 4.29 23.29
C GLN A 210 -8.46 4.73 21.81
N ILE A 211 -7.96 3.88 20.92
CA ILE A 211 -7.96 4.13 19.48
C ILE A 211 -9.39 4.23 18.96
N ALA A 212 -10.26 3.28 19.34
CA ALA A 212 -11.66 3.29 18.95
C ALA A 212 -12.37 4.58 19.41
N ASN A 213 -12.21 4.98 20.66
CA ASN A 213 -12.80 6.21 21.20
C ASN A 213 -12.34 7.46 20.43
N ARG A 214 -11.08 7.54 20.03
CA ARG A 214 -10.56 8.66 19.24
C ARG A 214 -11.18 8.71 17.83
N LEU A 215 -11.27 7.57 17.16
CA LEU A 215 -11.92 7.47 15.83
C LEU A 215 -13.41 7.81 15.93
N ASP A 216 -14.11 7.36 16.97
CA ASP A 216 -15.52 7.69 17.21
C ASP A 216 -15.74 9.18 17.49
N ALA A 217 -14.77 9.84 18.14
CA ALA A 217 -14.76 11.28 18.36
C ALA A 217 -14.45 12.10 17.09
N GLY A 218 -14.06 11.43 15.99
CA GLY A 218 -13.75 12.06 14.70
C GLY A 218 -12.27 12.35 14.47
N ASP A 219 -11.38 11.87 15.36
CA ASP A 219 -9.93 11.93 15.10
C ASP A 219 -9.59 11.01 13.92
N ASP A 220 -8.54 11.35 13.18
CA ASP A 220 -7.98 10.51 12.13
C ASP A 220 -6.61 9.94 12.54
N PHE A 221 -6.12 8.96 11.79
CA PHE A 221 -4.77 8.45 11.95
C PHE A 221 -3.72 9.52 11.67
N ASN A 222 -2.63 9.51 12.44
CA ASN A 222 -1.52 10.44 12.23
C ASN A 222 -0.71 10.08 10.98
N ALA A 223 -0.45 8.79 10.77
CA ALA A 223 0.30 8.32 9.62
C ALA A 223 -0.51 8.43 8.32
N GLN A 224 -0.02 9.22 7.36
CA GLN A 224 -0.68 9.47 6.08
C GLN A 224 -1.01 8.19 5.29
N PRO A 225 -0.14 7.17 5.21
CA PRO A 225 -0.46 5.93 4.50
C PRO A 225 -1.67 5.17 5.06
N CYS A 226 -2.04 5.39 6.34
CA CYS A 226 -3.16 4.74 7.02
C CYS A 226 -4.53 5.42 6.76
N ARG A 227 -4.56 6.51 5.99
CA ARG A 227 -5.79 7.29 5.75
C ARG A 227 -6.57 6.87 4.50
N HIS A 228 -6.24 5.72 3.90
CA HIS A 228 -6.84 5.28 2.65
C HIS A 228 -7.77 4.08 2.80
N SER A 229 -7.68 3.36 3.89
CA SER A 229 -8.43 2.13 4.12
C SER A 229 -8.55 1.77 5.59
N TYR A 230 -9.33 0.72 5.86
CA TYR A 230 -9.49 0.08 7.16
C TYR A 230 -9.49 -1.43 7.00
N GLY A 231 -8.96 -2.14 8.01
CA GLY A 231 -9.15 -3.56 8.20
C GLY A 231 -10.12 -3.80 9.36
N ILE A 232 -11.22 -4.49 9.12
CA ILE A 232 -12.21 -4.87 10.14
C ILE A 232 -12.45 -6.37 10.10
N ALA A 233 -13.03 -6.93 11.16
CA ALA A 233 -13.47 -8.32 11.20
C ALA A 233 -14.99 -8.40 11.35
N MET A 234 -15.60 -9.44 10.77
CA MET A 234 -17.06 -9.61 10.82
C MET A 234 -17.57 -9.99 12.22
N ASP A 235 -16.72 -10.57 13.05
CA ASP A 235 -17.04 -11.03 14.41
C ASP A 235 -16.74 -10.01 15.50
N GLU A 236 -16.29 -8.81 15.13
CA GLU A 236 -15.98 -7.73 16.08
C GLU A 236 -16.67 -6.42 15.73
N GLN A 237 -17.02 -5.65 16.75
CA GLN A 237 -17.46 -4.26 16.55
C GLN A 237 -16.25 -3.39 16.20
N HIS A 238 -16.46 -2.49 15.26
CA HIS A 238 -15.44 -1.52 14.87
C HIS A 238 -15.89 -0.09 15.20
N PRO A 239 -14.95 0.86 15.36
CA PRO A 239 -15.27 2.26 15.54
C PRO A 239 -15.88 2.85 14.25
N LYS A 240 -16.35 4.08 14.34
CA LYS A 240 -16.85 4.84 13.19
C LYS A 240 -15.77 4.94 12.12
N LEU A 241 -16.13 4.55 10.89
CA LEU A 241 -15.27 4.65 9.72
C LEU A 241 -15.56 5.94 8.97
N PHE A 242 -14.51 6.60 8.47
CA PHE A 242 -14.71 7.71 7.53
C PHE A 242 -15.22 7.19 6.19
N PRO A 243 -16.17 7.89 5.54
CA PRO A 243 -16.62 7.50 4.20
C PRO A 243 -15.49 7.59 3.18
N ASP A 244 -15.71 7.01 2.01
CA ASP A 244 -14.81 7.06 0.85
C ASP A 244 -13.45 6.37 1.04
N ARG A 245 -13.28 5.57 2.10
CA ARG A 245 -12.10 4.72 2.29
C ARG A 245 -12.44 3.27 1.98
N LYS A 246 -11.45 2.56 1.47
CA LYS A 246 -11.56 1.12 1.25
C LYS A 246 -11.68 0.39 2.58
N VAL A 247 -12.46 -0.70 2.58
CA VAL A 247 -12.61 -1.56 3.75
C VAL A 247 -12.16 -2.97 3.40
N PHE A 248 -11.12 -3.42 4.08
CA PHE A 248 -10.68 -4.80 4.04
C PHE A 248 -11.42 -5.55 5.15
N ILE A 249 -12.08 -6.64 4.79
CA ILE A 249 -12.93 -7.40 5.71
C ILE A 249 -12.35 -8.79 5.93
N PHE A 250 -12.04 -9.10 7.18
CA PHE A 250 -11.67 -10.43 7.62
C PHE A 250 -12.93 -11.17 8.10
N ASN A 251 -13.10 -12.40 7.60
CA ASN A 251 -14.13 -13.31 8.12
C ASN A 251 -13.44 -14.50 8.80
N PRO A 252 -13.63 -14.74 10.10
CA PRO A 252 -13.09 -15.92 10.77
C PRO A 252 -13.71 -17.20 10.25
N ASP A 253 -14.90 -17.12 9.63
CA ASP A 253 -15.60 -18.23 9.01
C ASP A 253 -15.40 -18.30 7.50
N ALA A 254 -16.01 -19.29 6.85
CA ALA A 254 -16.01 -19.38 5.40
C ALA A 254 -16.84 -18.26 4.77
N TRP A 255 -16.35 -17.70 3.68
CA TRP A 255 -17.12 -16.76 2.87
C TRP A 255 -18.31 -17.45 2.21
N THR A 256 -19.51 -16.91 2.43
CA THR A 256 -20.76 -17.35 1.81
C THR A 256 -21.42 -16.22 1.08
N ALA A 257 -22.31 -16.52 0.14
CA ALA A 257 -23.10 -15.52 -0.56
C ALA A 257 -23.98 -14.67 0.38
N ASN A 258 -24.43 -15.26 1.51
CA ASN A 258 -25.20 -14.55 2.53
C ASN A 258 -24.33 -13.52 3.26
N ALA A 259 -23.15 -13.91 3.75
CA ALA A 259 -22.22 -13.02 4.42
C ALA A 259 -21.84 -11.80 3.53
N VAL A 260 -21.60 -12.04 2.25
CA VAL A 260 -21.27 -10.97 1.30
C VAL A 260 -22.47 -10.06 1.02
N ARG A 261 -23.69 -10.61 1.01
CA ARG A 261 -24.92 -9.81 0.86
C ARG A 261 -25.14 -8.89 2.05
N GLU A 262 -24.98 -9.36 3.27
CA GLU A 262 -25.06 -8.55 4.51
C GLU A 262 -24.09 -7.36 4.46
N ILE A 263 -22.85 -7.56 4.02
CA ILE A 263 -21.88 -6.47 3.83
C ILE A 263 -22.40 -5.45 2.80
N SER A 264 -22.96 -5.92 1.68
CA SER A 264 -23.45 -5.04 0.62
C SER A 264 -24.66 -4.19 1.06
N GLU A 265 -25.48 -4.70 1.98
CA GLU A 265 -26.65 -4.01 2.52
C GLU A 265 -26.25 -3.01 3.61
N SER A 266 -25.25 -3.32 4.44
CA SER A 266 -24.75 -2.45 5.48
C SER A 266 -23.93 -1.25 4.96
N SER A 267 -23.51 -1.31 3.69
CA SER A 267 -22.69 -0.27 3.04
C SER A 267 -23.51 0.75 2.25
N LYS A 268 -24.86 0.69 2.33
CA LYS A 268 -25.80 1.66 1.72
C LYS A 268 -26.20 2.72 2.73
#